data_deec06a2adde945d1830603d0022eccd
#
_entry.id   deec06a2adde945d1830603d0022eccd
#
_cell.length_a   1.000
_cell.length_b   1.000
_cell.length_c   1.000
_cell.angle_alpha   90.00
_cell.angle_beta   90.00
_cell.angle_gamma   90.00
#
_symmetry.space_group_name_H-M   'P 1'
#
loop_
_entity.id
_entity.type
_entity.pdbx_description
1 polymer ?
#
loop_
_entity_poly.entity_id
_entity_poly.type
_entity_poly.pdbx_seq_one_letter_code
_entity_poly.pdbx_strand_id
1 'polypeptide(L)'
;MASQIYSGTYMKEMLTGILGVVFLTWAPGGLLDCSQVEINPLVVTPEGDVLALDGKLNFDDGALYRQPEVAAMRDPDEEDERERAAREIDLAYVGLDGNIGCMVNGAGLAMGTMDVIQLHGGEPANFLDVGGGATKENVAAAFKLLLSDEKVRGVLVNIFGG
;
A
#
# COMPACT_ATOMS: atom_id res chain seq x y z
N MET A 1 -29.03 25.72 18.64
CA MET A 1 -27.81 25.20 17.97
C MET A 1 -26.90 26.38 17.72
N ALA A 2 -25.90 26.56 18.57
CA ALA A 2 -24.99 27.68 18.47
C ALA A 2 -23.91 27.33 17.45
N SER A 3 -23.87 28.04 16.32
CA SER A 3 -22.71 28.05 15.43
C SER A 3 -21.57 28.73 16.18
N GLN A 4 -20.63 27.96 16.71
CA GLN A 4 -19.37 28.49 17.19
C GLN A 4 -18.61 29.03 15.97
N ILE A 5 -18.61 30.36 15.84
CA ILE A 5 -17.71 31.07 14.95
C ILE A 5 -16.34 30.98 15.60
N TYR A 6 -15.49 30.09 15.11
CA TYR A 6 -14.10 29.99 15.54
C TYR A 6 -13.40 31.32 15.25
N SER A 7 -12.80 31.93 16.28
CA SER A 7 -12.05 33.18 16.12
C SER A 7 -10.89 32.96 15.14
N GLY A 8 -10.54 33.97 14.37
CA GLY A 8 -9.48 33.88 13.34
C GLY A 8 -8.12 33.40 13.88
N THR A 9 -7.87 33.46 15.17
CA THR A 9 -6.67 32.96 15.85
C THR A 9 -6.66 31.45 15.88
N TYR A 10 -7.77 30.77 16.22
CA TYR A 10 -7.89 29.33 16.23
C TYR A 10 -7.72 28.71 14.83
N MET A 11 -8.30 29.35 13.82
CA MET A 11 -8.12 28.89 12.44
C MET A 11 -6.67 29.01 11.98
N LYS A 12 -5.95 30.03 12.41
CA LYS A 12 -4.55 30.24 12.04
C LYS A 12 -3.64 29.18 12.69
N GLU A 13 -3.84 28.85 13.95
CA GLU A 13 -3.08 27.82 14.67
C GLU A 13 -3.37 26.41 14.13
N MET A 14 -4.63 26.11 13.85
CA MET A 14 -5.04 24.86 13.21
C MET A 14 -4.43 24.71 11.80
N LEU A 15 -4.48 25.76 10.98
CA LEU A 15 -3.83 25.79 9.67
C LEU A 15 -2.32 25.64 9.77
N THR A 16 -1.67 26.23 10.76
CA THR A 16 -0.22 26.13 10.96
C THR A 16 0.17 24.69 11.36
N GLY A 17 -0.62 24.06 12.23
CA GLY A 17 -0.44 22.65 12.60
C GLY A 17 -0.60 21.71 11.41
N ILE A 18 -1.68 21.86 10.63
CA ILE A 18 -1.92 21.08 9.42
C ILE A 18 -0.83 21.29 8.37
N LEU A 19 -0.41 22.55 8.13
CA LEU A 19 0.69 22.84 7.20
C LEU A 19 2.01 22.22 7.67
N GLY A 20 2.27 22.24 8.98
CA GLY A 20 3.45 21.61 9.57
C GLY A 20 3.48 20.10 9.32
N VAL A 21 2.37 19.41 9.56
CA VAL A 21 2.24 17.96 9.29
C VAL A 21 2.41 17.65 7.80
N VAL A 22 1.72 18.38 6.92
CA VAL A 22 1.84 18.20 5.46
C VAL A 22 3.28 18.46 4.99
N PHE A 23 3.95 19.48 5.51
CA PHE A 23 5.33 19.75 5.14
C PHE A 23 6.29 18.66 5.61
N LEU A 24 6.10 18.12 6.82
CA LEU A 24 6.97 17.08 7.38
C LEU A 24 6.77 15.73 6.69
N THR A 25 5.56 15.43 6.22
CA THR A 25 5.20 14.08 5.78
C THR A 25 5.07 13.94 4.28
N TRP A 26 4.61 14.95 3.56
CA TRP A 26 4.17 14.82 2.16
C TRP A 26 4.89 15.75 1.16
N ALA A 27 5.52 16.85 1.58
CA ALA A 27 6.20 17.73 0.63
C ALA A 27 7.33 17.00 -0.12
N PRO A 28 7.58 17.29 -1.41
CA PRO A 28 8.74 16.77 -2.13
C PRO A 28 10.04 17.10 -1.38
N GLY A 29 10.76 16.08 -0.93
CA GLY A 29 11.87 16.23 0.00
C GLY A 29 11.42 16.37 1.47
N GLY A 30 10.16 16.08 1.79
CA GLY A 30 9.63 15.96 3.14
C GLY A 30 10.37 14.88 3.94
N LEU A 31 10.40 15.03 5.27
CA LEU A 31 11.23 14.22 6.15
C LEU A 31 10.87 12.72 6.14
N LEU A 32 9.64 12.35 5.77
CA LEU A 32 9.13 10.97 5.92
C LEU A 32 8.67 10.30 4.62
N ASP A 33 8.69 11.00 3.47
CA ASP A 33 8.25 10.45 2.18
C ASP A 33 6.89 9.75 2.22
N CYS A 34 5.87 10.41 2.83
CA CYS A 34 4.52 9.88 2.87
C CYS A 34 3.81 10.08 1.52
N SER A 35 3.13 9.05 1.05
CA SER A 35 2.24 9.10 -0.11
C SER A 35 0.83 9.57 0.26
N GLN A 36 0.42 9.36 1.52
CA GLN A 36 -0.86 9.81 2.07
C GLN A 36 -0.73 10.09 3.55
N VAL A 37 -1.40 11.16 4.00
CA VAL A 37 -1.57 11.50 5.42
C VAL A 37 -3.01 11.89 5.66
N GLU A 38 -3.65 11.21 6.60
CA GLU A 38 -4.98 11.52 7.10
C GLU A 38 -4.91 11.67 8.62
N ILE A 39 -5.38 12.81 9.13
CA ILE A 39 -5.46 13.08 10.57
C ILE A 39 -6.92 13.33 10.91
N ASN A 40 -7.53 12.42 11.66
CA ASN A 40 -8.94 12.49 12.01
C ASN A 40 -9.24 11.69 13.28
N PRO A 41 -9.69 12.33 14.38
CA PRO A 41 -9.96 13.78 14.48
C PRO A 41 -8.72 14.61 14.84
N LEU A 42 -8.71 15.83 14.39
CA LEU A 42 -7.86 16.91 14.89
C LEU A 42 -8.68 17.75 15.88
N VAL A 43 -8.23 17.86 17.11
CA VAL A 43 -8.96 18.57 18.16
C VAL A 43 -8.17 19.74 18.70
N VAL A 44 -8.88 20.76 19.17
CA VAL A 44 -8.31 21.90 19.87
C VAL A 44 -8.69 21.80 21.34
N THR A 45 -7.70 21.84 22.23
CA THR A 45 -7.93 21.79 23.68
C THR A 45 -8.48 23.12 24.19
N PRO A 46 -9.04 23.17 25.41
CA PRO A 46 -9.46 24.42 26.03
C PRO A 46 -8.32 25.44 26.20
N GLU A 47 -7.08 24.98 26.29
CA GLU A 47 -5.86 25.76 26.43
C GLU A 47 -5.38 26.35 25.09
N GLY A 48 -5.94 25.86 23.97
CA GLY A 48 -5.62 26.30 22.61
C GLY A 48 -4.63 25.41 21.88
N ASP A 49 -4.20 24.29 22.46
CA ASP A 49 -3.30 23.33 21.81
C ASP A 49 -4.05 22.53 20.75
N VAL A 50 -3.35 22.18 19.66
CA VAL A 50 -3.87 21.33 18.58
C VAL A 50 -3.32 19.93 18.74
N LEU A 51 -4.21 18.95 18.90
CA LEU A 51 -3.86 17.54 19.07
C LEU A 51 -4.41 16.69 17.93
N ALA A 52 -3.54 15.90 17.32
CA ALA A 52 -3.94 14.78 16.47
C ALA A 52 -4.26 13.59 17.38
N LEU A 53 -5.53 13.17 17.43
CA LEU A 53 -5.93 12.01 18.23
C LEU A 53 -5.67 10.70 17.50
N ASP A 54 -5.77 10.72 16.19
CA ASP A 54 -5.47 9.60 15.33
C ASP A 54 -4.88 10.10 14.02
N GLY A 55 -4.02 9.28 13.41
CA GLY A 55 -3.37 9.59 12.14
C GLY A 55 -3.08 8.34 11.35
N LYS A 56 -3.49 8.34 10.08
CA LYS A 56 -3.17 7.31 9.10
C LYS A 56 -2.14 7.84 8.12
N LEU A 57 -0.99 7.19 8.07
CA LEU A 57 0.11 7.57 7.21
C LEU A 57 0.46 6.39 6.29
N ASN A 58 0.52 6.64 4.99
CA ASN A 58 1.08 5.70 4.03
C ASN A 58 2.43 6.24 3.56
N PHE A 59 3.45 5.43 3.67
CA PHE A 59 4.80 5.77 3.25
C PHE A 59 5.06 5.29 1.82
N ASP A 60 5.95 5.94 1.12
CA ASP A 60 6.41 5.50 -0.19
C ASP A 60 7.43 4.37 -0.02
N ASP A 61 7.07 3.15 -0.39
CA ASP A 61 7.95 1.98 -0.33
C ASP A 61 9.25 2.19 -1.13
N GLY A 62 9.16 2.92 -2.25
CA GLY A 62 10.32 3.28 -3.05
C GLY A 62 11.31 4.22 -2.35
N ALA A 63 10.90 4.86 -1.24
CA ALA A 63 11.71 5.77 -0.45
C ALA A 63 12.26 5.14 0.84
N LEU A 64 11.82 3.94 1.23
CA LEU A 64 12.20 3.31 2.52
C LEU A 64 13.72 3.10 2.66
N TYR A 65 14.46 2.97 1.55
CA TYR A 65 15.91 2.84 1.60
C TYR A 65 16.62 4.04 2.27
N ARG A 66 15.99 5.23 2.25
CA ARG A 66 16.46 6.46 2.89
C ARG A 66 15.73 6.81 4.18
N GLN A 67 14.75 5.98 4.59
CA GLN A 67 13.93 6.15 5.79
C GLN A 67 14.06 4.92 6.72
N PRO A 68 15.26 4.65 7.30
CA PRO A 68 15.48 3.44 8.07
C PRO A 68 14.64 3.37 9.34
N GLU A 69 14.28 4.51 9.95
CA GLU A 69 13.43 4.56 11.13
C GLU A 69 11.99 4.17 10.78
N VAL A 70 11.47 4.63 9.63
CA VAL A 70 10.15 4.24 9.13
C VAL A 70 10.13 2.76 8.77
N ALA A 71 11.17 2.28 8.07
CA ALA A 71 11.30 0.86 7.74
C ALA A 71 11.31 -0.04 8.98
N ALA A 72 11.89 0.44 10.09
CA ALA A 72 11.95 -0.30 11.36
C ALA A 72 10.60 -0.32 12.12
N MET A 73 9.66 0.57 11.80
CA MET A 73 8.31 0.60 12.39
C MET A 73 7.37 -0.47 11.82
N ARG A 74 7.82 -1.15 10.77
CA ARG A 74 7.03 -2.18 10.11
C ARG A 74 6.73 -3.32 11.07
N ASP A 75 5.47 -3.72 11.17
CA ASP A 75 5.03 -4.89 11.91
C ASP A 75 4.71 -6.04 10.94
N PRO A 76 5.58 -7.05 10.84
CA PRO A 76 5.35 -8.19 9.96
C PRO A 76 4.15 -9.05 10.34
N ASP A 77 3.66 -8.95 11.58
CA ASP A 77 2.54 -9.75 12.07
C ASP A 77 1.17 -9.15 11.64
N GLU A 78 1.15 -7.90 11.21
CA GLU A 78 -0.03 -7.25 10.64
C GLU A 78 -0.14 -7.40 9.11
N GLU A 79 0.88 -7.95 8.46
CA GLU A 79 0.89 -8.16 7.02
C GLU A 79 0.19 -9.47 6.62
N ASP A 80 -0.37 -9.51 5.41
CA ASP A 80 -0.81 -10.79 4.82
C ASP A 80 0.38 -11.74 4.70
N GLU A 81 0.22 -12.96 5.20
CA GLU A 81 1.29 -13.96 5.24
C GLU A 81 1.85 -14.27 3.85
N ARG A 82 1.02 -14.21 2.81
CA ARG A 82 1.43 -14.45 1.42
C ARG A 82 2.21 -13.27 0.85
N GLU A 83 1.81 -12.05 1.17
CA GLU A 83 2.54 -10.85 0.76
C GLU A 83 3.92 -10.79 1.43
N ARG A 84 4.00 -11.18 2.70
CA ARG A 84 5.26 -11.33 3.41
C ARG A 84 6.14 -12.40 2.77
N ALA A 85 5.60 -13.59 2.52
CA ALA A 85 6.33 -14.68 1.88
C ALA A 85 6.83 -14.33 0.46
N ALA A 86 6.01 -13.60 -0.31
CA ALA A 86 6.39 -13.12 -1.64
C ALA A 86 7.58 -12.16 -1.59
N ARG A 87 7.57 -11.26 -0.61
CA ARG A 87 8.61 -10.26 -0.44
C ARG A 87 9.96 -10.87 -0.03
N GLU A 88 9.94 -11.94 0.80
CA GLU A 88 11.16 -12.66 1.18
C GLU A 88 11.92 -13.26 -0.02
N ILE A 89 11.21 -13.48 -1.13
CA ILE A 89 11.77 -14.00 -2.39
C ILE A 89 11.75 -12.97 -3.53
N ASP A 90 11.63 -11.68 -3.17
CA ASP A 90 11.67 -10.53 -4.08
C ASP A 90 10.62 -10.58 -5.21
N LEU A 91 9.41 -11.05 -4.88
CA LEU A 91 8.26 -11.06 -5.78
C LEU A 91 7.27 -9.94 -5.44
N ALA A 92 6.81 -9.23 -6.47
CA ALA A 92 5.73 -8.26 -6.33
C ALA A 92 4.37 -8.98 -6.31
N TYR A 93 3.80 -9.16 -5.12
CA TYR A 93 2.53 -9.84 -4.88
C TYR A 93 1.58 -8.97 -4.06
N VAL A 94 0.32 -8.95 -4.46
CA VAL A 94 -0.79 -8.38 -3.68
C VAL A 94 -1.95 -9.36 -3.72
N GLY A 95 -2.48 -9.73 -2.55
CA GLY A 95 -3.65 -10.59 -2.43
C GLY A 95 -4.94 -9.85 -2.78
N LEU A 96 -5.86 -10.53 -3.48
CA LEU A 96 -7.21 -10.08 -3.81
C LEU A 96 -8.23 -11.16 -3.43
N ASP A 97 -9.52 -10.83 -3.49
CA ASP A 97 -10.59 -11.73 -3.05
C ASP A 97 -11.13 -12.69 -4.12
N GLY A 98 -10.48 -12.78 -5.26
CA GLY A 98 -10.96 -13.59 -6.38
C GLY A 98 -10.64 -15.09 -6.30
N ASN A 99 -10.87 -15.77 -7.42
CA ASN A 99 -10.72 -17.23 -7.53
C ASN A 99 -9.81 -17.67 -8.69
N ILE A 100 -9.27 -16.73 -9.45
CA ILE A 100 -8.32 -16.99 -10.54
C ILE A 100 -6.98 -16.37 -10.18
N GLY A 101 -6.00 -17.21 -9.89
CA GLY A 101 -4.62 -16.77 -9.67
C GLY A 101 -3.98 -16.26 -10.96
N CYS A 102 -3.20 -15.20 -10.87
CA CYS A 102 -2.47 -14.61 -11.99
C CYS A 102 -0.97 -14.69 -11.77
N MET A 103 -0.21 -15.06 -12.79
CA MET A 103 1.23 -14.98 -12.81
C MET A 103 1.69 -14.37 -14.13
N VAL A 104 2.38 -13.26 -14.07
CA VAL A 104 2.84 -12.52 -15.25
C VAL A 104 4.28 -12.02 -15.08
N ASN A 105 4.89 -11.57 -16.18
CA ASN A 105 6.17 -10.88 -16.15
C ASN A 105 6.01 -9.42 -16.61
N GLY A 106 5.71 -8.55 -15.66
CA GLY A 106 5.55 -7.13 -15.85
C GLY A 106 4.23 -6.57 -15.31
N ALA A 107 4.31 -5.49 -14.55
CA ALA A 107 3.17 -4.91 -13.84
C ALA A 107 2.02 -4.49 -14.79
N GLY A 108 2.34 -3.89 -15.95
CA GLY A 108 1.32 -3.53 -16.94
C GLY A 108 0.61 -4.74 -17.53
N LEU A 109 1.34 -5.86 -17.73
CA LEU A 109 0.77 -7.11 -18.19
C LEU A 109 -0.12 -7.74 -17.12
N ALA A 110 0.24 -7.61 -15.84
CA ALA A 110 -0.58 -8.05 -14.71
C ALA A 110 -1.92 -7.35 -14.69
N MET A 111 -1.93 -6.02 -14.78
CA MET A 111 -3.15 -5.22 -14.81
C MET A 111 -4.05 -5.64 -15.97
N GLY A 112 -3.51 -5.70 -17.20
CA GLY A 112 -4.28 -6.14 -18.37
C GLY A 112 -4.78 -7.59 -18.27
N THR A 113 -4.03 -8.48 -17.64
CA THR A 113 -4.46 -9.88 -17.42
C THR A 113 -5.62 -9.94 -16.44
N MET A 114 -5.58 -9.17 -15.35
CA MET A 114 -6.69 -9.08 -14.39
C MET A 114 -7.95 -8.50 -15.04
N ASP A 115 -7.83 -7.46 -15.89
CA ASP A 115 -8.94 -6.89 -16.64
C ASP A 115 -9.58 -7.94 -17.58
N VAL A 116 -8.78 -8.73 -18.27
CA VAL A 116 -9.27 -9.82 -19.14
C VAL A 116 -10.00 -10.90 -18.34
N ILE A 117 -9.50 -11.27 -17.17
CA ILE A 117 -10.21 -12.22 -16.29
C ILE A 117 -11.59 -11.66 -15.90
N GLN A 118 -11.66 -10.41 -15.48
CA GLN A 118 -12.91 -9.76 -15.11
C GLN A 118 -13.89 -9.65 -16.29
N LEU A 119 -13.39 -9.31 -17.48
CA LEU A 119 -14.18 -9.22 -18.69
C LEU A 119 -14.87 -10.55 -19.04
N HIS A 120 -14.23 -11.67 -18.70
CA HIS A 120 -14.76 -13.02 -18.95
C HIS A 120 -15.53 -13.61 -17.76
N GLY A 121 -15.87 -12.78 -16.76
CA GLY A 121 -16.66 -13.18 -15.60
C GLY A 121 -15.90 -13.96 -14.53
N GLY A 122 -14.56 -13.96 -14.59
CA GLY A 122 -13.69 -14.45 -13.50
C GLY A 122 -13.37 -13.33 -12.50
N GLU A 123 -12.82 -13.70 -11.37
CA GLU A 123 -12.39 -12.77 -10.34
C GLU A 123 -10.89 -13.00 -10.05
N PRO A 124 -10.00 -12.01 -10.28
CA PRO A 124 -8.58 -12.17 -10.01
C PRO A 124 -8.33 -12.31 -8.50
N ALA A 125 -7.57 -13.35 -8.11
CA ALA A 125 -7.24 -13.65 -6.73
C ALA A 125 -5.99 -12.92 -6.24
N ASN A 126 -5.20 -12.37 -7.16
CA ASN A 126 -3.96 -11.67 -6.83
C ASN A 126 -3.45 -10.83 -8.00
N PHE A 127 -2.59 -9.89 -7.66
CA PHE A 127 -1.56 -9.35 -8.54
C PHE A 127 -0.26 -10.12 -8.27
N LEU A 128 0.45 -10.57 -9.30
CA LEU A 128 1.79 -11.19 -9.16
C LEU A 128 2.62 -10.93 -10.40
N ASP A 129 3.71 -10.21 -10.20
CA ASP A 129 4.73 -9.95 -11.22
C ASP A 129 6.04 -10.68 -10.84
N VAL A 130 6.43 -11.63 -11.68
CA VAL A 130 7.69 -12.38 -11.49
C VAL A 130 8.91 -11.68 -12.09
N GLY A 131 8.70 -10.53 -12.74
CA GLY A 131 9.76 -9.77 -13.40
C GLY A 131 10.27 -10.39 -14.70
N GLY A 132 10.99 -9.59 -15.49
CA GLY A 132 11.55 -10.02 -16.80
C GLY A 132 12.74 -10.99 -16.70
N GLY A 133 13.35 -11.14 -15.52
CA GLY A 133 14.49 -12.03 -15.25
C GLY A 133 14.13 -13.20 -14.32
N ALA A 134 12.87 -13.64 -14.30
CA ALA A 134 12.39 -14.68 -13.39
C ALA A 134 13.17 -15.99 -13.55
N THR A 135 13.71 -16.50 -12.46
CA THR A 135 14.37 -17.80 -12.39
C THR A 135 13.34 -18.92 -12.24
N LYS A 136 13.75 -20.16 -12.52
CA LYS A 136 12.92 -21.34 -12.29
C LYS A 136 12.47 -21.42 -10.83
N GLU A 137 13.34 -21.05 -9.91
CA GLU A 137 13.11 -21.06 -8.47
C GLU A 137 12.04 -20.04 -8.09
N ASN A 138 12.11 -18.81 -8.61
CA ASN A 138 11.12 -17.76 -8.37
C ASN A 138 9.74 -18.14 -8.93
N VAL A 139 9.70 -18.71 -10.14
CA VAL A 139 8.44 -19.18 -10.75
C VAL A 139 7.83 -20.31 -9.92
N ALA A 140 8.64 -21.26 -9.46
CA ALA A 140 8.16 -22.36 -8.63
C ALA A 140 7.65 -21.87 -7.26
N ALA A 141 8.32 -20.89 -6.66
CA ALA A 141 7.88 -20.27 -5.42
C ALA A 141 6.57 -19.47 -5.62
N ALA A 142 6.46 -18.73 -6.72
CA ALA A 142 5.25 -18.03 -7.10
C ALA A 142 4.05 -18.97 -7.26
N PHE A 143 4.23 -20.13 -7.91
CA PHE A 143 3.18 -21.14 -8.00
C PHE A 143 2.76 -21.69 -6.64
N LYS A 144 3.71 -21.98 -5.74
CA LYS A 144 3.40 -22.44 -4.39
C LYS A 144 2.58 -21.40 -3.63
N LEU A 145 2.95 -20.12 -3.77
CA LEU A 145 2.24 -19.01 -3.16
C LEU A 145 0.79 -18.93 -3.67
N LEU A 146 0.58 -18.99 -4.99
CA LEU A 146 -0.75 -18.96 -5.58
C LEU A 146 -1.63 -20.12 -5.15
N LEU A 147 -1.05 -21.32 -5.08
CA LEU A 147 -1.76 -22.54 -4.73
C LEU A 147 -1.97 -22.71 -3.22
N SER A 148 -1.35 -21.88 -2.39
CA SER A 148 -1.62 -21.85 -0.93
C SER A 148 -2.95 -21.16 -0.61
N ASP A 149 -3.51 -20.39 -1.53
CA ASP A 149 -4.84 -19.79 -1.35
C ASP A 149 -5.94 -20.80 -1.72
N GLU A 150 -6.69 -21.25 -0.74
CA GLU A 150 -7.81 -22.20 -0.92
C GLU A 150 -8.94 -21.65 -1.82
N LYS A 151 -9.02 -20.33 -2.01
CA LYS A 151 -9.99 -19.71 -2.91
C LYS A 151 -9.62 -19.89 -4.38
N VAL A 152 -8.34 -20.11 -4.70
CA VAL A 152 -7.85 -20.21 -6.06
C VAL A 152 -8.28 -21.54 -6.70
N ARG A 153 -9.09 -21.44 -7.76
CA ARG A 153 -9.62 -22.57 -8.54
C ARG A 153 -8.88 -22.82 -9.85
N GLY A 154 -8.16 -21.82 -10.32
CA GLY A 154 -7.37 -21.90 -11.54
C GLY A 154 -6.28 -20.84 -11.54
N VAL A 155 -5.22 -21.07 -12.29
CA VAL A 155 -4.12 -20.11 -12.44
C VAL A 155 -3.94 -19.78 -13.91
N LEU A 156 -3.99 -18.48 -14.23
CA LEU A 156 -3.66 -17.96 -15.55
C LEU A 156 -2.21 -17.46 -15.54
N VAL A 157 -1.37 -18.10 -16.34
CA VAL A 157 0.02 -17.70 -16.55
C VAL A 157 0.11 -16.97 -17.88
N ASN A 158 0.53 -15.73 -17.84
CA ASN A 158 0.70 -14.88 -19.01
C ASN A 158 2.12 -14.28 -19.00
N ILE A 159 3.04 -14.97 -19.66
CA ILE A 159 4.45 -14.57 -19.78
C ILE A 159 4.69 -14.13 -21.20
N PHE A 160 5.10 -12.89 -21.40
CA PHE A 160 5.27 -12.30 -22.72
C PHE A 160 6.64 -11.63 -22.85
N GLY A 161 7.39 -12.13 -23.81
CA GLY A 161 8.79 -11.69 -24.01
C GLY A 161 9.72 -12.21 -22.89
N GLY A 162 10.96 -12.43 -23.19
CA GLY A 162 11.99 -12.88 -22.25
C GLY A 162 13.35 -12.61 -22.84
#